data_a033b162783e3986f237996d3c8d708d
#
_entry.id   a033b162783e3986f237996d3c8d708d
#
_cell.length_a   1.000
_cell.length_b   1.000
_cell.length_c   1.000
_cell.angle_alpha   90.00
_cell.angle_beta   90.00
_cell.angle_gamma   90.00
#
_symmetry.space_group_name_H-M   'P 1'
#
loop_
_entity.id
_entity.type
_entity.pdbx_description
1 polymer ?
#
loop_
_entity_poly.entity_id
_entity_poly.type
_entity_poly.pdbx_seq_one_letter_code
_entity_poly.pdbx_strand_id
1 'polypeptide(L)'
;GQASTLPLWRVRGQVSYLDEGAVPELPFVLCREAYLTRAAGGIHSAGATYDLHDHDPQLRQSSHDENLSKVRSLLGDAGLVPDAPLRGRVGFRCVGPDRLPLVGALPDATPTGRAERLRDLPRHPGLYGLLGYASRGLIWAPLAAELLAAQLEGEPLPLERTLVEALDPARFMLGKARKHDIVTPGPPVETP
;
A
#
# COMPACT_ATOMS: atom_id res chain seq x y z
N GLY A 1 4.19 -21.55 1.03
CA GLY A 1 5.50 -20.99 1.45
C GLY A 1 5.44 -20.42 2.84
N GLN A 2 6.59 -20.08 3.45
CA GLN A 2 6.73 -19.64 4.85
C GLN A 2 5.97 -18.35 5.21
N ALA A 3 5.56 -17.55 4.23
CA ALA A 3 4.76 -16.34 4.43
C ALA A 3 3.27 -16.52 4.11
N SER A 4 2.83 -17.74 3.78
CA SER A 4 1.44 -18.03 3.36
C SER A 4 0.39 -17.80 4.46
N THR A 5 0.82 -17.73 5.71
CA THR A 5 -0.04 -17.52 6.88
C THR A 5 -0.25 -16.05 7.20
N LEU A 6 0.51 -15.16 6.57
CA LEU A 6 0.32 -13.73 6.74
C LEU A 6 -0.99 -13.29 6.04
N PRO A 7 -1.84 -12.50 6.71
CA PRO A 7 -3.11 -12.04 6.15
C PRO A 7 -2.88 -10.89 5.16
N LEU A 8 -2.19 -11.20 4.07
CA LEU A 8 -1.84 -10.24 3.03
C LEU A 8 -2.61 -10.56 1.75
N TRP A 9 -3.10 -9.53 1.07
CA TRP A 9 -3.74 -9.68 -0.24
C TRP A 9 -3.23 -8.63 -1.22
N ARG A 10 -3.57 -8.84 -2.47
CA ARG A 10 -3.23 -7.94 -3.57
C ARG A 10 -4.39 -7.01 -3.88
N VAL A 11 -4.09 -5.76 -4.11
CA VAL A 11 -5.02 -4.76 -4.62
C VAL A 11 -4.48 -4.23 -5.93
N ARG A 12 -5.23 -4.45 -7.01
CA ARG A 12 -4.88 -3.95 -8.34
C ARG A 12 -4.98 -2.44 -8.37
N GLY A 13 -4.10 -1.79 -9.11
CA GLY A 13 -4.17 -0.37 -9.43
C GLY A 13 -3.58 -0.11 -10.79
N GLN A 14 -4.32 0.62 -11.61
CA GLN A 14 -3.86 1.09 -12.90
C GLN A 14 -3.56 2.58 -12.85
N VAL A 15 -2.44 2.95 -13.44
CA VAL A 15 -2.00 4.33 -13.66
C VAL A 15 -2.10 4.61 -15.14
N SER A 16 -2.58 5.80 -15.50
CA SER A 16 -2.63 6.30 -16.86
C SER A 16 -1.48 7.26 -17.10
N TYR A 17 -0.87 7.21 -18.27
CA TYR A 17 0.17 8.13 -18.69
C TYR A 17 -0.39 9.13 -19.68
N LEU A 18 -0.19 10.41 -19.39
CA LEU A 18 -0.56 11.54 -20.24
C LEU A 18 0.73 12.17 -20.76
N ASP A 19 0.77 12.44 -22.03
CA ASP A 19 1.91 13.12 -22.63
C ASP A 19 2.01 14.58 -22.14
N GLU A 20 3.22 15.10 -22.06
CA GLU A 20 3.47 16.50 -21.74
C GLU A 20 2.73 17.40 -22.73
N GLY A 21 2.03 18.40 -22.23
CA GLY A 21 1.13 19.24 -23.01
C GLY A 21 -0.33 18.77 -23.06
N ALA A 22 -0.64 17.53 -22.64
CA ALA A 22 -2.02 17.08 -22.49
C ALA A 22 -2.75 17.76 -21.31
N VAL A 23 -2.00 18.36 -20.40
CA VAL A 23 -2.49 19.13 -19.25
C VAL A 23 -1.63 20.39 -19.10
N PRO A 24 -2.13 21.44 -18.42
CA PRO A 24 -1.32 22.62 -18.10
C PRO A 24 -0.05 22.24 -17.33
N GLU A 25 0.99 23.05 -17.48
CA GLU A 25 2.23 22.87 -16.71
C GLU A 25 1.94 22.93 -15.21
N LEU A 26 2.39 21.90 -14.48
CA LEU A 26 2.18 21.76 -13.05
C LEU A 26 3.47 22.05 -12.28
N PRO A 27 3.49 23.05 -11.38
CA PRO A 27 4.66 23.32 -10.55
C PRO A 27 4.83 22.29 -9.42
N PHE A 28 3.77 21.54 -9.09
CA PHE A 28 3.75 20.52 -8.03
C PHE A 28 2.82 19.36 -8.41
N VAL A 29 2.82 18.30 -7.60
CA VAL A 29 1.90 17.18 -7.72
C VAL A 29 0.54 17.59 -7.18
N LEU A 30 -0.52 17.42 -7.97
CA LEU A 30 -1.90 17.53 -7.49
C LEU A 30 -2.34 16.21 -6.89
N CYS A 31 -2.99 16.24 -5.73
CA CYS A 31 -3.45 15.04 -5.05
C CYS A 31 -4.74 15.32 -4.25
N ARG A 32 -5.78 14.51 -4.49
CA ARG A 32 -7.02 14.46 -3.71
C ARG A 32 -7.57 13.03 -3.77
N GLU A 33 -8.63 12.77 -4.51
CA GLU A 33 -9.16 11.42 -4.79
C GLU A 33 -8.31 10.65 -5.81
N ALA A 34 -7.58 11.40 -6.64
CA ALA A 34 -6.54 10.92 -7.53
C ALA A 34 -5.30 11.79 -7.36
N TYR A 35 -4.27 11.46 -8.10
CA TYR A 35 -3.08 12.30 -8.24
C TYR A 35 -2.76 12.54 -9.71
N LEU A 36 -2.12 13.68 -9.96
CA LEU A 36 -1.51 14.02 -11.23
C LEU A 36 -0.11 14.56 -10.93
N THR A 37 0.90 13.89 -11.47
CA THR A 37 2.30 14.30 -11.27
C THR A 37 2.69 15.42 -12.23
N ARG A 38 3.77 16.13 -11.91
CA ARG A 38 4.50 16.92 -12.92
C ARG A 38 4.98 16.00 -14.04
N ALA A 39 5.20 16.56 -15.22
CA ALA A 39 5.83 15.80 -16.27
C ALA A 39 7.27 15.42 -15.87
N ALA A 40 7.62 14.17 -16.11
CA ALA A 40 8.96 13.65 -15.98
C ALA A 40 9.26 12.79 -17.21
N GLY A 41 10.30 13.15 -17.96
CA GLY A 41 10.59 12.49 -19.24
C GLY A 41 9.46 12.62 -20.26
N GLY A 42 8.77 13.75 -20.29
CA GLY A 42 7.67 14.02 -21.22
C GLY A 42 6.33 13.36 -20.84
N ILE A 43 6.18 12.84 -19.61
CA ILE A 43 5.00 12.08 -19.21
C ILE A 43 4.52 12.53 -17.83
N HIS A 44 3.22 12.78 -17.70
CA HIS A 44 2.51 12.86 -16.42
C HIS A 44 1.96 11.49 -16.03
N SER A 45 1.96 11.16 -14.75
CA SER A 45 1.27 9.99 -14.21
C SER A 45 -0.03 10.42 -13.56
N ALA A 46 -1.14 9.85 -14.02
CA ALA A 46 -2.48 10.10 -13.53
C ALA A 46 -3.06 8.82 -12.91
N GLY A 47 -3.56 8.89 -11.70
CA GLY A 47 -4.10 7.68 -11.08
C GLY A 47 -4.45 7.82 -9.61
N ALA A 48 -4.76 6.71 -9.01
CA ALA A 48 -4.81 5.38 -9.58
C ALA A 48 -6.16 4.72 -9.24
N THR A 49 -6.53 3.71 -10.00
CA THR A 49 -7.63 2.85 -9.58
C THR A 49 -7.26 2.04 -8.33
N TYR A 50 -8.27 1.50 -7.65
CA TYR A 50 -8.09 0.70 -6.43
C TYR A 50 -9.08 -0.46 -6.44
N ASP A 51 -8.69 -1.55 -7.14
CA ASP A 51 -9.58 -2.66 -7.45
C ASP A 51 -9.31 -3.82 -6.49
N LEU A 52 -10.24 -4.05 -5.57
CA LEU A 52 -10.20 -5.17 -4.64
C LEU A 52 -10.50 -6.49 -5.38
N HIS A 53 -9.81 -7.56 -4.98
CA HIS A 53 -10.02 -8.92 -5.51
C HIS A 53 -9.83 -9.07 -7.02
N ASP A 54 -9.20 -8.10 -7.65
CA ASP A 54 -8.85 -8.12 -9.07
C ASP A 54 -7.38 -8.50 -9.26
N HIS A 55 -7.12 -9.49 -10.08
CA HIS A 55 -5.79 -10.05 -10.33
C HIS A 55 -5.35 -9.93 -11.78
N ASP A 56 -6.15 -9.29 -12.63
CA ASP A 56 -5.82 -9.10 -14.03
C ASP A 56 -4.66 -8.10 -14.21
N PRO A 57 -3.54 -8.51 -14.83
CA PRO A 57 -2.40 -7.62 -15.07
C PRO A 57 -2.57 -6.74 -16.31
N GLN A 58 -3.65 -6.90 -17.08
CA GLN A 58 -3.83 -6.18 -18.34
C GLN A 58 -4.31 -4.74 -18.11
N LEU A 59 -3.91 -3.85 -18.99
CA LEU A 59 -4.48 -2.50 -19.07
C LEU A 59 -5.93 -2.56 -19.51
N ARG A 60 -6.77 -1.74 -18.90
CA ARG A 60 -8.20 -1.62 -19.25
C ARG A 60 -8.57 -0.19 -19.57
N GLN A 61 -9.39 -0.03 -20.59
CA GLN A 61 -9.90 1.29 -20.96
C GLN A 61 -10.75 1.89 -19.84
N SER A 62 -11.60 1.09 -19.20
CA SER A 62 -12.42 1.55 -18.06
C SER A 62 -11.62 2.14 -16.90
N SER A 63 -10.44 1.57 -16.62
CA SER A 63 -9.52 2.11 -15.62
C SER A 63 -8.87 3.42 -16.07
N HIS A 64 -8.62 3.60 -17.37
CA HIS A 64 -8.18 4.88 -17.92
C HIS A 64 -9.28 5.93 -17.79
N ASP A 65 -10.51 5.58 -18.12
CA ASP A 65 -11.66 6.47 -18.06
C ASP A 65 -11.91 6.94 -16.62
N GLU A 66 -11.80 6.02 -15.64
CA GLU A 66 -11.88 6.35 -14.21
C GLU A 66 -10.79 7.34 -13.79
N ASN A 67 -9.53 7.06 -14.15
CA ASN A 67 -8.40 7.93 -13.81
C ASN A 67 -8.58 9.32 -14.44
N LEU A 68 -8.99 9.39 -15.70
CA LEU A 68 -9.24 10.66 -16.40
C LEU A 68 -10.39 11.45 -15.78
N SER A 69 -11.46 10.77 -15.39
CA SER A 69 -12.60 11.40 -14.70
C SER A 69 -12.14 12.06 -13.40
N LYS A 70 -11.36 11.36 -12.59
CA LYS A 70 -10.80 11.90 -11.35
C LYS A 70 -9.85 13.08 -11.59
N VAL A 71 -9.02 13.00 -12.64
CA VAL A 71 -8.10 14.10 -13.00
C VAL A 71 -8.86 15.32 -13.49
N ARG A 72 -9.94 15.15 -14.28
CA ARG A 72 -10.82 16.26 -14.66
C ARG A 72 -11.41 16.95 -13.43
N SER A 73 -11.82 16.19 -12.43
CA SER A 73 -12.30 16.75 -11.15
C SER A 73 -11.21 17.54 -10.39
N LEU A 74 -9.93 17.18 -10.57
CA LEU A 74 -8.81 17.91 -9.96
C LEU A 74 -8.49 19.23 -10.67
N LEU A 75 -8.57 19.22 -12.01
CA LEU A 75 -8.17 20.34 -12.88
C LEU A 75 -9.33 21.32 -13.18
N GLY A 76 -10.56 20.90 -12.93
CA GLY A 76 -11.75 21.62 -13.45
C GLY A 76 -11.85 21.47 -14.98
N ASP A 77 -12.51 22.43 -15.63
CA ASP A 77 -12.77 22.40 -17.08
C ASP A 77 -11.55 22.68 -17.97
N ALA A 78 -10.35 22.77 -17.39
CA ALA A 78 -9.13 22.98 -18.14
C ALA A 78 -8.72 21.72 -18.93
N GLY A 79 -9.35 21.55 -20.04
CA GLY A 79 -9.04 20.76 -21.22
C GLY A 79 -8.11 19.56 -21.10
N LEU A 80 -8.66 18.43 -20.67
CA LEU A 80 -7.97 17.14 -20.73
C LEU A 80 -8.53 16.40 -21.94
N VAL A 81 -7.80 16.39 -23.03
CA VAL A 81 -8.19 15.64 -24.24
C VAL A 81 -7.04 14.71 -24.63
N PRO A 82 -7.07 13.45 -24.21
CA PRO A 82 -6.14 12.48 -24.79
C PRO A 82 -6.63 12.10 -26.19
N ASP A 83 -5.84 12.41 -27.20
CA ASP A 83 -6.13 12.13 -28.61
C ASP A 83 -5.84 10.67 -29.02
N ALA A 84 -5.33 9.83 -28.12
CA ALA A 84 -4.87 8.48 -28.44
C ALA A 84 -5.20 7.48 -27.33
N PRO A 85 -5.14 6.16 -27.61
CA PRO A 85 -5.17 5.15 -26.55
C PRO A 85 -4.10 5.43 -25.52
N LEU A 86 -4.49 5.53 -24.25
CA LEU A 86 -3.57 5.86 -23.18
C LEU A 86 -2.62 4.70 -22.89
N ARG A 87 -1.35 5.03 -22.76
CA ARG A 87 -0.38 4.15 -22.12
C ARG A 87 -0.59 4.16 -20.62
N GLY A 88 -0.08 3.15 -19.95
CA GLY A 88 -0.20 3.07 -18.52
C GLY A 88 0.55 1.90 -17.92
N ARG A 89 0.34 1.68 -16.65
CA ARG A 89 0.90 0.55 -15.92
C ARG A 89 -0.12 -0.01 -14.93
N VAL A 90 -0.19 -1.33 -14.86
CA VAL A 90 -0.88 -2.04 -13.78
C VAL A 90 0.17 -2.46 -12.75
N GLY A 91 -0.17 -2.30 -11.48
CA GLY A 91 0.61 -2.79 -10.35
C GLY A 91 -0.30 -3.35 -9.28
N PHE A 92 0.28 -4.19 -8.41
CA PHE A 92 -0.43 -4.79 -7.30
C PHE A 92 0.17 -4.31 -5.97
N ARG A 93 -0.67 -3.70 -5.16
CA ARG A 93 -0.30 -3.30 -3.79
C ARG A 93 -0.46 -4.49 -2.88
N CYS A 94 0.53 -4.76 -2.04
CA CYS A 94 0.43 -5.74 -0.96
C CYS A 94 -0.16 -5.05 0.27
N VAL A 95 -1.30 -5.53 0.75
CA VAL A 95 -2.09 -4.87 1.81
C VAL A 95 -2.38 -5.86 2.94
N GLY A 96 -2.25 -5.40 4.17
CA GLY A 96 -2.70 -6.11 5.37
C GLY A 96 -4.01 -5.55 5.93
N PRO A 97 -4.67 -6.25 6.90
CA PRO A 97 -5.97 -5.87 7.44
C PRO A 97 -6.02 -4.47 8.04
N ASP A 98 -4.97 -4.06 8.72
CA ASP A 98 -4.84 -2.76 9.40
C ASP A 98 -4.13 -1.71 8.56
N ARG A 99 -3.73 -2.04 7.33
CA ARG A 99 -2.98 -1.18 6.40
C ARG A 99 -1.65 -0.65 6.95
N LEU A 100 -1.11 -1.26 8.00
CA LEU A 100 0.23 -1.01 8.50
C LEU A 100 1.21 -2.01 7.86
N PRO A 101 2.47 -1.62 7.63
CA PRO A 101 3.48 -2.54 7.16
C PRO A 101 3.76 -3.67 8.17
N LEU A 102 4.37 -4.73 7.68
CA LEU A 102 4.91 -5.81 8.48
C LEU A 102 6.44 -5.71 8.40
N VAL A 103 7.08 -5.53 9.56
CA VAL A 103 8.53 -5.31 9.67
C VAL A 103 9.09 -6.22 10.75
N GLY A 104 10.03 -7.07 10.39
CA GLY A 104 10.74 -7.94 11.35
C GLY A 104 10.71 -9.43 11.00
N ALA A 105 11.05 -10.25 12.00
CA ALA A 105 11.12 -11.71 11.86
C ALA A 105 9.74 -12.31 11.53
N LEU A 106 9.67 -13.15 10.51
CA LEU A 106 8.43 -13.78 10.09
C LEU A 106 8.00 -14.87 11.09
N PRO A 107 6.70 -14.92 11.44
CA PRO A 107 6.20 -15.93 12.35
C PRO A 107 6.21 -17.32 11.72
N ASP A 108 6.59 -18.31 12.52
CA ASP A 108 6.31 -19.71 12.22
C ASP A 108 4.87 -20.02 12.64
N ALA A 109 4.05 -20.47 11.70
CA ALA A 109 2.65 -20.79 11.93
C ALA A 109 2.43 -22.14 12.63
N THR A 110 3.48 -22.83 13.06
CA THR A 110 3.35 -24.07 13.80
C THR A 110 2.58 -23.82 15.10
N PRO A 111 1.47 -24.55 15.36
CA PRO A 111 0.68 -24.34 16.56
C PRO A 111 1.49 -24.65 17.82
N THR A 112 1.82 -23.64 18.58
CA THR A 112 2.55 -23.77 19.87
C THR A 112 1.71 -23.46 21.09
N GLY A 113 0.37 -23.57 20.95
CA GLY A 113 -0.56 -23.16 21.99
C GLY A 113 -0.95 -21.67 21.90
N ARG A 114 -1.56 -21.16 22.97
CA ARG A 114 -2.04 -19.77 23.04
C ARG A 114 -0.91 -18.87 23.53
N ALA A 115 -0.28 -18.11 22.63
CA ALA A 115 0.67 -17.09 23.03
C ALA A 115 -0.07 -15.79 23.41
N GLU A 116 0.31 -15.20 24.53
CA GLU A 116 -0.25 -13.92 25.01
C GLU A 116 0.57 -12.71 24.59
N ARG A 117 1.82 -12.93 24.22
CA ARG A 117 2.77 -11.88 23.87
C ARG A 117 3.44 -12.17 22.54
N LEU A 118 3.70 -11.14 21.75
CA LEU A 118 4.38 -11.24 20.45
C LEU A 118 5.75 -11.94 20.53
N ARG A 119 6.50 -11.66 21.60
CA ARG A 119 7.83 -12.23 21.81
C ARG A 119 7.82 -13.74 22.07
N ASP A 120 6.69 -14.30 22.48
CA ASP A 120 6.53 -15.72 22.80
C ASP A 120 6.12 -16.55 21.58
N LEU A 121 5.82 -15.87 20.45
CA LEU A 121 5.48 -16.53 19.19
C LEU A 121 6.74 -17.03 18.47
N PRO A 122 6.71 -18.27 17.96
CA PRO A 122 7.82 -18.82 17.20
C PRO A 122 8.07 -18.03 15.91
N ARG A 123 9.32 -17.96 15.54
CA ARG A 123 9.76 -17.27 14.32
C ARG A 123 10.58 -18.23 13.46
N HIS A 124 10.49 -18.04 12.14
CA HIS A 124 11.39 -18.71 11.22
C HIS A 124 12.82 -18.18 11.42
N PRO A 125 13.80 -19.05 11.71
CA PRO A 125 15.20 -18.61 11.88
C PRO A 125 15.73 -17.93 10.60
N GLY A 126 16.31 -16.75 10.75
CA GLY A 126 16.95 -16.03 9.66
C GLY A 126 16.00 -15.50 8.57
N LEU A 127 14.70 -15.56 8.77
CA LEU A 127 13.71 -15.09 7.78
C LEU A 127 13.00 -13.84 8.31
N TYR A 128 13.15 -12.74 7.57
CA TYR A 128 12.60 -11.44 7.92
C TYR A 128 11.76 -10.89 6.77
N GLY A 129 10.88 -9.95 7.05
CA GLY A 129 10.03 -9.33 6.06
C GLY A 129 9.91 -7.81 6.20
N LEU A 130 9.84 -7.15 5.04
CA LEU A 130 9.45 -5.76 4.85
C LEU A 130 8.27 -5.77 3.87
N LEU A 131 7.06 -5.93 4.36
CA LEU A 131 5.87 -6.29 3.57
C LEU A 131 4.68 -5.39 3.87
N GLY A 132 3.64 -5.45 3.04
CA GLY A 132 2.35 -4.86 3.35
C GLY A 132 2.29 -3.33 3.31
N TYR A 133 3.15 -2.68 2.55
CA TYR A 133 3.22 -1.20 2.48
C TYR A 133 1.99 -0.52 1.86
N ALA A 134 1.09 -1.28 1.26
CA ALA A 134 -0.09 -0.76 0.55
C ALA A 134 0.29 0.29 -0.51
N SER A 135 -0.25 1.51 -0.41
CA SER A 135 0.06 2.64 -1.30
C SER A 135 1.10 3.61 -0.72
N ARG A 136 1.71 3.30 0.43
CA ARG A 136 2.59 4.21 1.19
C ARG A 136 4.03 3.73 1.29
N GLY A 137 4.48 2.89 0.35
CA GLY A 137 5.81 2.29 0.38
C GLY A 137 6.95 3.31 0.46
N LEU A 138 6.90 4.37 -0.33
CA LEU A 138 7.95 5.42 -0.32
C LEU A 138 8.08 6.14 1.02
N ILE A 139 6.96 6.29 1.76
CA ILE A 139 6.96 6.96 3.08
C ILE A 139 7.47 6.00 4.16
N TRP A 140 7.05 4.72 4.09
CA TRP A 140 7.36 3.74 5.12
C TRP A 140 8.74 3.08 4.97
N ALA A 141 9.22 2.92 3.72
CA ALA A 141 10.39 2.09 3.45
C ALA A 141 11.66 2.53 4.20
N PRO A 142 12.00 3.82 4.31
CA PRO A 142 13.19 4.24 5.04
C PRO A 142 13.13 3.88 6.54
N LEU A 143 12.03 4.21 7.21
CA LEU A 143 11.85 3.90 8.63
C LEU A 143 11.77 2.39 8.88
N ALA A 144 11.11 1.64 7.99
CA ALA A 144 11.01 0.19 8.11
C ALA A 144 12.37 -0.50 7.90
N ALA A 145 13.20 0.02 7.00
CA ALA A 145 14.56 -0.47 6.80
C ALA A 145 15.44 -0.22 8.03
N GLU A 146 15.38 0.99 8.58
CA GLU A 146 16.08 1.37 9.82
C GLU A 146 15.67 0.47 10.99
N LEU A 147 14.35 0.28 11.17
CA LEU A 147 13.83 -0.60 12.22
C LEU A 147 14.32 -2.04 12.05
N LEU A 148 14.30 -2.57 10.82
CA LEU A 148 14.76 -3.94 10.58
C LEU A 148 16.26 -4.06 10.80
N ALA A 149 17.06 -3.10 10.35
CA ALA A 149 18.51 -3.08 10.57
C ALA A 149 18.84 -3.09 12.06
N ALA A 150 18.20 -2.20 12.84
CA ALA A 150 18.39 -2.16 14.30
C ALA A 150 17.99 -3.47 14.99
N GLN A 151 16.89 -4.14 14.51
CA GLN A 151 16.52 -5.47 15.03
C GLN A 151 17.58 -6.56 14.73
N LEU A 152 18.21 -6.51 13.55
CA LEU A 152 19.22 -7.50 13.15
C LEU A 152 20.54 -7.31 13.87
N GLU A 153 20.95 -6.06 14.07
CA GLU A 153 22.23 -5.71 14.70
C GLU A 153 22.15 -5.64 16.23
N GLY A 154 20.93 -5.73 16.80
CA GLY A 154 20.70 -5.59 18.24
C GLY A 154 20.91 -4.17 18.75
N GLU A 155 20.69 -3.18 17.90
CA GLU A 155 20.82 -1.76 18.23
C GLU A 155 19.55 -1.20 18.90
N PRO A 156 19.60 -0.03 19.54
CA PRO A 156 18.40 0.67 20.00
C PRO A 156 17.42 0.91 18.86
N LEU A 157 16.15 0.53 19.09
CA LEU A 157 15.13 0.65 18.05
C LEU A 157 14.75 2.11 17.82
N PRO A 158 14.51 2.53 16.57
CA PRO A 158 14.14 3.92 16.22
C PRO A 158 12.70 4.28 16.60
N LEU A 159 11.93 3.33 17.12
CA LEU A 159 10.53 3.48 17.49
C LEU A 159 10.27 2.98 18.90
N GLU A 160 9.25 3.52 19.53
CA GLU A 160 8.72 3.03 20.80
C GLU A 160 8.20 1.60 20.67
N ARG A 161 8.28 0.85 21.75
CA ARG A 161 7.89 -0.56 21.79
C ARG A 161 6.48 -0.83 21.25
N THR A 162 5.51 0.00 21.60
CA THR A 162 4.13 -0.14 21.14
C THR A 162 3.98 -0.01 19.62
N LEU A 163 4.78 0.87 19.01
CA LEU A 163 4.82 1.05 17.56
C LEU A 163 5.55 -0.10 16.88
N VAL A 164 6.64 -0.60 17.46
CA VAL A 164 7.32 -1.80 16.97
C VAL A 164 6.39 -3.01 17.00
N GLU A 165 5.66 -3.21 18.10
CA GLU A 165 4.67 -4.29 18.22
C GLU A 165 3.52 -4.14 17.20
N ALA A 166 3.12 -2.91 16.87
CA ALA A 166 2.11 -2.64 15.85
C ALA A 166 2.59 -2.96 14.42
N LEU A 167 3.90 -3.01 14.18
CA LEU A 167 4.49 -3.37 12.90
C LEU A 167 4.94 -4.85 12.83
N ASP A 168 4.91 -5.57 13.94
CA ASP A 168 5.37 -6.95 14.03
C ASP A 168 4.56 -7.88 13.11
N PRO A 169 5.19 -8.71 12.25
CA PRO A 169 4.50 -9.63 11.35
C PRO A 169 3.57 -10.62 12.04
N ALA A 170 3.85 -10.98 13.30
CA ALA A 170 3.04 -11.92 14.06
C ALA A 170 1.86 -11.29 14.81
N ARG A 171 1.66 -9.98 14.75
CA ARG A 171 0.58 -9.30 15.49
C ARG A 171 -0.83 -9.84 15.25
N PHE A 172 -1.06 -10.44 14.08
CA PHE A 172 -2.34 -11.07 13.74
C PHE A 172 -2.52 -12.48 14.30
N MET A 173 -1.46 -13.07 14.88
CA MET A 173 -1.49 -14.40 15.47
C MET A 173 -1.82 -14.38 16.96
N LEU A 174 -1.70 -13.24 17.61
CA LEU A 174 -2.19 -13.10 18.98
C LEU A 174 -3.70 -13.34 18.98
N GLY A 175 -4.13 -14.39 19.69
CA GLY A 175 -5.53 -14.80 19.73
C GLY A 175 -6.47 -13.64 20.06
N LYS A 176 -7.75 -13.77 19.68
CA LYS A 176 -8.84 -12.77 19.72
C LYS A 176 -9.12 -12.11 21.10
N ALA A 177 -8.16 -12.07 22.01
CA ALA A 177 -8.28 -11.47 23.32
C ALA A 177 -8.25 -9.93 23.33
N ARG A 178 -7.96 -9.29 22.21
CA ARG A 178 -8.09 -7.83 22.02
C ARG A 178 -9.12 -7.52 20.93
N LYS A 179 -10.39 -7.88 21.19
CA LYS A 179 -11.52 -7.15 20.60
C LYS A 179 -11.64 -5.82 21.35
N HIS A 180 -10.79 -4.88 21.05
CA HIS A 180 -11.07 -3.48 21.31
C HIS A 180 -10.45 -2.67 20.20
N ASP A 181 -11.32 -2.00 19.44
CA ASP A 181 -11.10 -0.81 18.61
C ASP A 181 -10.16 -0.90 17.39
N ILE A 182 -10.29 -1.96 16.59
CA ILE A 182 -10.04 -1.75 15.16
C ILE A 182 -11.40 -1.38 14.56
N VAL A 183 -11.66 -0.08 14.49
CA VAL A 183 -12.71 0.47 13.62
C VAL A 183 -12.35 0.01 12.21
N THR A 184 -13.02 -1.01 11.72
CA THR A 184 -13.07 -1.32 10.29
C THR A 184 -13.66 -0.08 9.63
N PRO A 185 -12.94 0.64 8.76
CA PRO A 185 -13.57 1.65 7.97
C PRO A 185 -14.66 0.95 7.16
N GLY A 186 -15.91 1.32 7.40
CA GLY A 186 -17.02 0.88 6.60
C GLY A 186 -16.79 1.20 5.12
N PRO A 187 -17.54 0.59 4.20
CA PRO A 187 -17.51 0.95 2.80
C PRO A 187 -17.71 2.46 2.68
N PRO A 188 -17.10 3.10 1.67
CA PRO A 188 -17.27 4.53 1.46
C PRO A 188 -18.78 4.85 1.42
N VAL A 189 -19.20 5.80 2.27
CA VAL A 189 -20.57 6.33 2.29
C VAL A 189 -20.78 6.96 0.92
N GLU A 190 -21.70 6.41 0.15
CA GLU A 190 -22.24 7.09 -1.02
C GLU A 190 -22.94 8.35 -0.50
N THR A 191 -22.34 9.48 -0.74
CA THR A 191 -23.00 10.78 -0.57
C THR A 191 -23.78 11.10 -1.83
N PRO A 192 -25.04 11.55 -1.71
CA PRO A 192 -25.94 11.83 -2.81
C PRO A 192 -25.45 12.97 -3.72
#